data_c839bed6b81fe1562c3cb79749fadb0e
#
_entry.id   c839bed6b81fe1562c3cb79749fadb0e
#
_cell.length_a   1.000
_cell.length_b   1.000
_cell.length_c   1.000
_cell.angle_alpha   90.00
_cell.angle_beta   90.00
_cell.angle_gamma   90.00
#
_symmetry.space_group_name_H-M   'P 1'
#
loop_
_entity.id
_entity.type
_entity.pdbx_description
1 polymer ?
#
loop_
_entity_poly.entity_id
_entity_poly.type
_entity_poly.pdbx_seq_one_letter_code
_entity_poly.pdbx_strand_id
1 'polypeptide(L)'
;MNKKYVVRLNGEERQRLQRLAGIGKTAAYKVTHARILLAADQGPEGPAWADAPIAEALSVHRRTVEGVRQRLVEQGLEAALNRKKREHPPCPHKLDGAAEARLIAMRCGVPPEGRMRWTLQLLADRMVKLEVVECVSRETVRRVLKKTS
;
A
#
# COMPACT_ATOMS: atom_id res chain seq x y z
N MET A 1 -1.98 7.77 34.19
CA MET A 1 -1.24 8.33 33.05
C MET A 1 -2.18 9.07 32.11
N ASN A 2 -1.90 10.33 31.86
CA ASN A 2 -2.67 11.07 30.86
C ASN A 2 -2.31 10.59 29.45
N LYS A 3 -3.27 9.99 28.76
CA LYS A 3 -3.08 9.59 27.36
C LYS A 3 -3.10 10.84 26.47
N LYS A 4 -2.08 11.00 25.65
CA LYS A 4 -1.98 12.13 24.71
C LYS A 4 -3.10 12.12 23.65
N TYR A 5 -3.48 10.93 23.21
CA TYR A 5 -4.52 10.73 22.20
C TYR A 5 -5.66 9.90 22.79
N VAL A 6 -6.79 10.55 23.02
CA VAL A 6 -7.98 9.93 23.62
C VAL A 6 -8.97 9.58 22.51
N VAL A 7 -9.36 8.33 22.43
CA VAL A 7 -10.37 7.84 21.47
C VAL A 7 -11.76 8.00 22.08
N ARG A 8 -12.62 8.73 21.39
CA ARG A 8 -14.05 8.82 21.70
C ARG A 8 -14.83 8.60 20.43
N LEU A 9 -15.58 7.52 20.37
CA LEU A 9 -16.39 7.16 19.22
C LEU A 9 -17.82 7.60 19.43
N ASN A 10 -18.42 8.14 18.36
CA ASN A 10 -19.88 8.34 18.35
C ASN A 10 -20.59 7.02 18.03
N GLY A 11 -21.92 7.00 18.14
CA GLY A 11 -22.73 5.79 17.91
C GLY A 11 -22.57 5.20 16.50
N GLU A 12 -22.52 6.05 15.49
CA GLU A 12 -22.34 5.64 14.08
C GLU A 12 -20.96 5.05 13.82
N GLU A 13 -19.92 5.69 14.31
CA GLU A 13 -18.53 5.20 14.23
C GLU A 13 -18.39 3.83 14.90
N ARG A 14 -18.95 3.68 16.09
CA ARG A 14 -18.95 2.42 16.83
C ARG A 14 -19.64 1.30 16.04
N GLN A 15 -20.83 1.54 15.53
CA GLN A 15 -21.56 0.57 14.72
C GLN A 15 -20.79 0.19 13.44
N ARG A 16 -20.15 1.17 12.80
CA ARG A 16 -19.33 0.94 11.62
C ARG A 16 -18.14 0.04 11.94
N LEU A 17 -17.44 0.32 13.04
CA LEU A 17 -16.30 -0.49 13.50
C LEU A 17 -16.72 -1.90 13.90
N GLN A 18 -17.82 -2.06 14.57
CA GLN A 18 -18.38 -3.38 14.92
C GLN A 18 -18.72 -4.19 13.67
N ARG A 19 -19.32 -3.57 12.66
CA ARG A 19 -19.57 -4.23 11.37
C ARG A 19 -18.29 -4.66 10.69
N LEU A 20 -17.28 -3.80 10.62
CA LEU A 20 -15.98 -4.13 10.03
C LEU A 20 -15.27 -5.28 10.77
N ALA A 21 -15.35 -5.29 12.09
CA ALA A 21 -14.75 -6.35 12.90
C ALA A 21 -15.46 -7.71 12.74
N GLY A 22 -16.74 -7.70 12.35
CA GLY A 22 -17.56 -8.91 12.18
C GLY A 22 -17.60 -9.46 10.75
N ILE A 23 -17.15 -8.71 9.74
CA ILE A 23 -17.24 -9.13 8.33
C ILE A 23 -15.98 -9.89 7.93
N GLY A 24 -16.13 -11.16 7.57
CA GLY A 24 -15.01 -12.03 7.20
C GLY A 24 -14.29 -11.70 5.89
N LYS A 25 -14.83 -10.82 5.06
CA LYS A 25 -14.22 -10.39 3.78
C LYS A 25 -13.39 -9.11 3.87
N THR A 26 -13.25 -8.54 5.06
CA THR A 26 -12.48 -7.31 5.28
C THR A 26 -10.99 -7.64 5.45
N ALA A 27 -10.12 -6.78 4.95
CA ALA A 27 -8.67 -6.93 5.12
C ALA A 27 -8.29 -7.04 6.62
N ALA A 28 -7.45 -8.00 6.96
CA ALA A 28 -7.08 -8.30 8.35
C ALA A 28 -6.59 -7.08 9.14
N TYR A 29 -5.79 -6.21 8.51
CA TYR A 29 -5.31 -5.00 9.19
C TYR A 29 -6.44 -4.02 9.55
N LYS A 30 -7.49 -3.91 8.72
CA LYS A 30 -8.66 -3.07 9.02
C LYS A 30 -9.46 -3.62 10.19
N VAL A 31 -9.63 -4.94 10.24
CA VAL A 31 -10.29 -5.63 11.36
C VAL A 31 -9.52 -5.38 12.66
N THR A 32 -8.20 -5.52 12.62
CA THR A 32 -7.33 -5.25 13.77
C THR A 32 -7.42 -3.79 14.23
N HIS A 33 -7.35 -2.85 13.31
CA HIS A 33 -7.50 -1.41 13.63
C HIS A 33 -8.89 -1.09 14.21
N ALA A 34 -9.95 -1.68 13.66
CA ALA A 34 -11.32 -1.52 14.18
C ALA A 34 -11.44 -2.03 15.63
N ARG A 35 -10.87 -3.20 15.91
CA ARG A 35 -10.85 -3.78 17.27
C ARG A 35 -10.03 -2.95 18.26
N ILE A 36 -8.90 -2.39 17.82
CA ILE A 36 -8.08 -1.48 18.63
C ILE A 36 -8.91 -0.25 19.03
N LEU A 37 -9.59 0.38 18.09
CA LEU A 37 -10.40 1.58 18.33
C LEU A 37 -11.60 1.29 19.25
N LEU A 38 -12.29 0.18 19.05
CA LEU A 38 -13.40 -0.24 19.91
C LEU A 38 -12.94 -0.48 21.35
N ALA A 39 -11.78 -1.12 21.54
CA ALA A 39 -11.23 -1.39 22.87
C ALA A 39 -10.69 -0.12 23.55
N ALA A 40 -10.13 0.82 22.77
CA ALA A 40 -9.57 2.07 23.27
C ALA A 40 -10.63 3.15 23.52
N ASP A 41 -11.86 2.96 23.09
CA ASP A 41 -12.95 3.95 23.19
C ASP A 41 -13.23 4.32 24.65
N GLN A 42 -13.03 5.58 24.98
CA GLN A 42 -13.30 6.17 26.29
C GLN A 42 -14.66 6.88 26.36
N GLY A 43 -15.52 6.68 25.36
CA GLY A 43 -16.89 7.17 25.39
C GLY A 43 -17.76 6.46 26.45
N PRO A 44 -19.01 6.92 26.63
CA PRO A 44 -19.89 6.37 27.68
C PRO A 44 -20.17 4.86 27.56
N GLU A 45 -20.06 4.31 26.38
CA GLU A 45 -20.29 2.88 26.10
C GLU A 45 -19.00 2.12 25.76
N GLY A 46 -17.85 2.77 25.83
CA GLY A 46 -16.55 2.18 25.51
C GLY A 46 -15.90 1.50 26.72
N PRO A 47 -15.10 0.44 26.48
CA PRO A 47 -14.39 -0.26 27.56
C PRO A 47 -13.17 0.50 28.08
N ALA A 48 -12.69 1.51 27.40
CA ALA A 48 -11.57 2.38 27.79
C ALA A 48 -10.28 1.64 28.18
N TRP A 49 -9.93 0.60 27.45
CA TRP A 49 -8.73 -0.20 27.73
C TRP A 49 -7.45 0.61 27.53
N ALA A 50 -6.42 0.30 28.33
CA ALA A 50 -5.08 0.81 28.11
C ALA A 50 -4.41 0.13 26.91
N ASP A 51 -3.33 0.73 26.39
CA ASP A 51 -2.64 0.23 25.20
C ASP A 51 -2.01 -1.15 25.39
N ALA A 52 -1.44 -1.40 26.56
CA ALA A 52 -0.80 -2.68 26.87
C ALA A 52 -1.79 -3.87 26.83
N PRO A 53 -2.96 -3.83 27.51
CA PRO A 53 -3.98 -4.87 27.39
C PRO A 53 -4.51 -5.07 25.96
N ILE A 54 -4.69 -3.98 25.19
CA ILE A 54 -5.13 -4.06 23.79
C ILE A 54 -4.06 -4.76 22.94
N ALA A 55 -2.81 -4.38 23.09
CA ALA A 55 -1.70 -4.98 22.37
C ALA A 55 -1.57 -6.46 22.64
N GLU A 56 -1.72 -6.87 23.88
CA GLU A 56 -1.69 -8.28 24.30
C GLU A 56 -2.88 -9.06 23.75
N ALA A 57 -4.10 -8.56 23.91
CA ALA A 57 -5.32 -9.21 23.46
C ALA A 57 -5.38 -9.41 21.93
N LEU A 58 -4.82 -8.50 21.16
CA LEU A 58 -4.83 -8.55 19.70
C LEU A 58 -3.52 -9.05 19.09
N SER A 59 -2.55 -9.41 19.93
CA SER A 59 -1.21 -9.86 19.49
C SER A 59 -0.52 -8.86 18.56
N VAL A 60 -0.60 -7.58 18.88
CA VAL A 60 0.05 -6.50 18.15
C VAL A 60 1.03 -5.75 19.05
N HIS A 61 1.97 -5.03 18.44
CA HIS A 61 2.89 -4.21 19.20
C HIS A 61 2.18 -2.98 19.78
N ARG A 62 2.51 -2.59 21.01
CA ARG A 62 1.94 -1.38 21.67
C ARG A 62 2.00 -0.13 20.80
N ARG A 63 3.11 0.06 20.08
CA ARG A 63 3.28 1.19 19.15
C ARG A 63 2.24 1.21 18.04
N THR A 64 1.75 0.04 17.61
CA THR A 64 0.65 -0.05 16.63
C THR A 64 -0.63 0.53 17.20
N VAL A 65 -0.95 0.20 18.46
CA VAL A 65 -2.13 0.74 19.17
C VAL A 65 -2.04 2.26 19.30
N GLU A 66 -0.89 2.76 19.73
CA GLU A 66 -0.62 4.21 19.85
C GLU A 66 -0.78 4.91 18.49
N GLY A 67 -0.22 4.34 17.41
CA GLY A 67 -0.29 4.90 16.07
C GLY A 67 -1.70 4.93 15.49
N VAL A 68 -2.52 3.92 15.77
CA VAL A 68 -3.95 3.90 15.35
C VAL A 68 -4.74 4.98 16.09
N ARG A 69 -4.56 5.10 17.41
CA ARG A 69 -5.19 6.15 18.20
C ARG A 69 -4.80 7.55 17.74
N GLN A 70 -3.52 7.78 17.50
CA GLN A 70 -3.01 9.04 16.99
C GLN A 70 -3.65 9.43 15.67
N ARG A 71 -3.71 8.49 14.72
CA ARG A 71 -4.33 8.74 13.41
C ARG A 71 -5.81 9.07 13.50
N LEU A 72 -6.55 8.42 14.39
CA LEU A 72 -7.96 8.74 14.61
C LEU A 72 -8.13 10.19 15.08
N VAL A 73 -7.35 10.60 16.06
CA VAL A 73 -7.45 11.95 16.67
C VAL A 73 -6.99 13.05 15.70
N GLU A 74 -5.91 12.80 14.97
CA GLU A 74 -5.31 13.80 14.08
C GLU A 74 -5.91 13.82 12.67
N GLN A 75 -6.32 12.68 12.12
CA GLN A 75 -6.70 12.54 10.71
C GLN A 75 -8.09 11.95 10.48
N GLY A 76 -8.75 11.48 11.51
CA GLY A 76 -10.09 10.90 11.46
C GLY A 76 -10.15 9.39 11.27
N LEU A 77 -11.37 8.85 11.25
CA LEU A 77 -11.64 7.42 11.26
C LEU A 77 -11.10 6.71 10.01
N GLU A 78 -11.30 7.29 8.84
CA GLU A 78 -10.84 6.68 7.57
C GLU A 78 -9.31 6.50 7.55
N ALA A 79 -8.56 7.49 8.00
CA ALA A 79 -7.12 7.43 8.07
C ALA A 79 -6.63 6.40 9.11
N ALA A 80 -7.36 6.23 10.21
CA ALA A 80 -7.04 5.23 11.23
C ALA A 80 -7.28 3.80 10.74
N LEU A 81 -8.31 3.57 9.93
CA LEU A 81 -8.66 2.26 9.37
C LEU A 81 -7.77 1.86 8.20
N ASN A 82 -7.35 2.80 7.37
CA ASN A 82 -6.60 2.53 6.16
C ASN A 82 -5.09 2.67 6.39
N ARG A 83 -4.31 1.92 5.62
CA ARG A 83 -2.86 2.13 5.56
C ARG A 83 -2.56 3.42 4.82
N LYS A 84 -1.56 4.17 5.30
CA LYS A 84 -1.05 5.33 4.57
C LYS A 84 -0.54 4.87 3.21
N LYS A 85 -1.10 5.41 2.13
CA LYS A 85 -0.57 5.21 0.79
C LYS A 85 0.84 5.80 0.72
N ARG A 86 1.77 5.04 0.16
CA ARG A 86 3.09 5.59 -0.16
C ARG A 86 2.95 6.56 -1.32
N GLU A 87 3.50 7.75 -1.18
CA GLU A 87 3.53 8.77 -2.23
C GLU A 87 4.44 8.32 -3.39
N HIS A 88 5.52 7.64 -3.03
CA HIS A 88 6.47 7.10 -3.99
C HIS A 88 6.68 5.60 -3.75
N PRO A 89 6.86 4.80 -4.81
CA PRO A 89 7.23 3.41 -4.65
C PRO A 89 8.60 3.30 -3.94
N PRO A 90 8.85 2.22 -3.20
CA PRO A 90 10.13 2.04 -2.48
C PRO A 90 11.34 2.01 -3.39
N CYS A 91 11.15 1.63 -4.64
CA CYS A 91 12.15 1.72 -5.70
C CYS A 91 11.54 2.45 -6.89
N PRO A 92 12.22 3.43 -7.48
CA PRO A 92 11.74 4.08 -8.70
C PRO A 92 11.64 3.05 -9.83
N HIS A 93 10.67 3.21 -10.70
CA HIS A 93 10.59 2.37 -11.90
C HIS A 93 11.80 2.61 -12.77
N LYS A 94 12.45 1.54 -13.24
CA LYS A 94 13.61 1.64 -14.14
C LYS A 94 13.26 2.29 -15.47
N LEU A 95 12.03 2.07 -15.95
CA LEU A 95 11.51 2.67 -17.17
C LEU A 95 10.48 3.73 -16.78
N ASP A 96 10.78 4.98 -17.08
CA ASP A 96 9.83 6.08 -16.98
C ASP A 96 8.92 6.15 -18.22
N GLY A 97 8.00 7.09 -18.29
CA GLY A 97 7.06 7.22 -19.41
C GLY A 97 7.74 7.40 -20.76
N ALA A 98 8.85 8.15 -20.83
CA ALA A 98 9.61 8.34 -22.05
C ALA A 98 10.32 7.05 -22.49
N ALA A 99 10.91 6.33 -21.55
CA ALA A 99 11.56 5.05 -21.81
C ALA A 99 10.55 3.97 -22.24
N GLU A 100 9.38 3.90 -21.62
CA GLU A 100 8.30 3.02 -22.02
C GLU A 100 7.83 3.31 -23.46
N ALA A 101 7.65 4.58 -23.82
CA ALA A 101 7.27 4.99 -25.17
C ALA A 101 8.31 4.57 -26.21
N ARG A 102 9.61 4.73 -25.92
CA ARG A 102 10.70 4.26 -26.79
C ARG A 102 10.70 2.75 -26.95
N LEU A 103 10.47 2.00 -25.90
CA LEU A 103 10.38 0.55 -25.94
C LEU A 103 9.24 0.07 -26.85
N ILE A 104 8.07 0.69 -26.73
CA ILE A 104 6.90 0.38 -27.55
C ILE A 104 7.17 0.72 -29.02
N ALA A 105 7.75 1.89 -29.29
CA ALA A 105 8.12 2.32 -30.64
C ALA A 105 9.12 1.36 -31.29
N MET A 106 10.11 0.87 -30.56
CA MET A 106 11.07 -0.14 -31.05
C MET A 106 10.40 -1.45 -31.39
N ARG A 107 9.50 -1.94 -30.52
CA ARG A 107 8.75 -3.18 -30.78
C ARG A 107 7.90 -3.10 -32.05
N CYS A 108 7.33 -1.95 -32.33
CA CYS A 108 6.53 -1.70 -33.53
C CYS A 108 7.38 -1.44 -34.77
N GLY A 109 8.67 -1.20 -34.61
CA GLY A 109 9.61 -0.94 -35.70
C GLY A 109 10.22 -2.21 -36.31
N VAL A 110 11.11 -2.00 -37.27
CA VAL A 110 11.82 -3.07 -37.96
C VAL A 110 12.86 -3.70 -37.03
N PRO A 111 12.92 -5.05 -36.92
CA PRO A 111 13.96 -5.74 -36.17
C PRO A 111 15.36 -5.45 -36.71
N PRO A 112 16.42 -5.64 -35.90
CA PRO A 112 17.80 -5.49 -36.37
C PRO A 112 18.14 -6.45 -37.51
N GLU A 113 19.15 -6.10 -38.31
CA GLU A 113 19.65 -6.94 -39.39
C GLU A 113 19.93 -8.39 -38.91
N GLY A 114 19.52 -9.35 -39.68
CA GLY A 114 19.67 -10.75 -39.35
C GLY A 114 18.62 -11.32 -38.41
N ARG A 115 17.63 -10.54 -38.05
CA ARG A 115 16.53 -10.95 -37.14
C ARG A 115 15.17 -10.74 -37.83
N MET A 116 14.30 -11.73 -37.69
CA MET A 116 12.95 -11.66 -38.23
C MET A 116 11.94 -10.96 -37.32
N ARG A 117 12.25 -10.90 -36.03
CA ARG A 117 11.35 -10.32 -35.02
C ARG A 117 12.11 -9.82 -33.79
N TRP A 118 11.50 -8.92 -33.06
CA TRP A 118 11.99 -8.50 -31.75
C TRP A 118 11.77 -9.59 -30.71
N THR A 119 12.79 -9.86 -29.90
CA THR A 119 12.69 -10.68 -28.69
C THR A 119 12.84 -9.77 -27.45
N LEU A 120 12.41 -10.26 -26.30
CA LEU A 120 12.56 -9.50 -25.05
C LEU A 120 14.02 -9.16 -24.75
N GLN A 121 14.93 -10.10 -25.02
CA GLN A 121 16.36 -9.88 -24.82
C GLN A 121 16.92 -8.83 -25.79
N LEU A 122 16.54 -8.86 -27.05
CA LEU A 122 16.94 -7.86 -28.04
C LEU A 122 16.44 -6.46 -27.67
N LEU A 123 15.21 -6.34 -27.20
CA LEU A 123 14.65 -5.09 -26.72
C LEU A 123 15.41 -4.55 -25.50
N ALA A 124 15.70 -5.41 -24.53
CA ALA A 124 16.47 -5.04 -23.35
C ALA A 124 17.89 -4.56 -23.72
N ASP A 125 18.60 -5.31 -24.56
CA ASP A 125 19.94 -4.98 -25.03
C ASP A 125 19.97 -3.67 -25.81
N ARG A 126 18.95 -3.43 -26.65
CA ARG A 126 18.84 -2.20 -27.43
C ARG A 126 18.57 -0.98 -26.56
N MET A 127 17.74 -1.11 -25.50
CA MET A 127 17.49 -0.05 -24.54
C MET A 127 18.78 0.41 -23.83
N VAL A 128 19.63 -0.53 -23.46
CA VAL A 128 20.95 -0.26 -22.85
C VAL A 128 21.89 0.39 -23.88
N LYS A 129 21.92 -0.14 -25.10
CA LYS A 129 22.80 0.34 -26.18
C LYS A 129 22.47 1.76 -26.62
N LEU A 130 21.19 2.16 -26.57
CA LEU A 130 20.72 3.51 -26.87
C LEU A 130 20.83 4.45 -25.65
N GLU A 131 21.42 4.00 -24.57
CA GLU A 131 21.59 4.80 -23.33
C GLU A 131 20.27 5.32 -22.75
N VAL A 132 19.16 4.65 -23.04
CA VAL A 132 17.85 5.00 -22.46
C VAL A 132 17.81 4.60 -20.97
N VAL A 133 18.46 3.49 -20.62
CA VAL A 133 18.63 2.99 -19.26
C VAL A 133 20.02 2.40 -19.10
N GLU A 134 20.55 2.40 -17.88
CA GLU A 134 21.86 1.76 -17.58
C GLU A 134 21.76 0.23 -17.68
N CYS A 135 20.71 -0.34 -17.15
CA CYS A 135 20.44 -1.77 -17.25
C CYS A 135 18.95 -2.06 -17.14
N VAL A 136 18.48 -3.08 -17.85
CA VAL A 136 17.10 -3.54 -17.78
C VAL A 136 17.04 -5.04 -18.07
N SER A 137 16.22 -5.77 -17.29
CA SER A 137 16.01 -7.20 -17.53
C SER A 137 14.91 -7.43 -18.56
N ARG A 138 14.97 -8.56 -19.24
CA ARG A 138 13.89 -9.00 -20.16
C ARG A 138 12.54 -9.11 -19.44
N GLU A 139 12.53 -9.46 -18.16
CA GLU A 139 11.31 -9.55 -17.38
C GLU A 139 10.66 -8.19 -17.15
N THR A 140 11.47 -7.14 -16.91
CA THR A 140 10.97 -5.76 -16.83
C THR A 140 10.36 -5.32 -18.17
N VAL A 141 11.03 -5.62 -19.28
CA VAL A 141 10.53 -5.37 -20.66
C VAL A 141 9.20 -6.09 -20.89
N ARG A 142 9.12 -7.38 -20.54
CA ARG A 142 7.89 -8.17 -20.66
C ARG A 142 6.74 -7.56 -19.88
N ARG A 143 7.00 -7.13 -18.65
CA ARG A 143 5.99 -6.54 -17.76
C ARG A 143 5.44 -5.24 -18.32
N VAL A 144 6.30 -4.37 -18.81
CA VAL A 144 5.91 -3.10 -19.43
C VAL A 144 5.06 -3.34 -20.69
N LEU A 145 5.50 -4.23 -21.56
CA LEU A 145 4.77 -4.54 -22.81
C LEU A 145 3.42 -5.21 -22.52
N LYS A 146 3.32 -6.04 -21.50
CA LYS A 146 2.05 -6.66 -21.07
C LYS A 146 1.05 -5.62 -20.55
N LYS A 147 1.54 -4.60 -19.84
CA LYS A 147 0.70 -3.51 -19.33
C LYS A 147 0.06 -2.67 -20.43
N THR A 148 0.72 -2.56 -21.57
CA THR A 148 0.30 -1.70 -22.70
C THR A 148 -0.47 -2.45 -23.80
N SER A 149 -0.57 -3.76 -23.71
CA SER A 149 -1.31 -4.56 -24.68
C SER A 149 -2.77 -4.80 -24.30
#